data_12baa6c8dd7fc0e48863c34d7d61bc9d
#
_entry.id   12baa6c8dd7fc0e48863c34d7d61bc9d
#
_cell.length_a   1.000
_cell.length_b   1.000
_cell.length_c   1.000
_cell.angle_alpha   90.00
_cell.angle_beta   90.00
_cell.angle_gamma   90.00
#
_symmetry.space_group_name_H-M   'P 1'
#
loop_
_entity.id
_entity.type
_entity.pdbx_description
1 polymer ?
#
loop_
_entity_poly.entity_id
_entity_poly.type
_entity_poly.pdbx_seq_one_letter_code
_entity_poly.pdbx_strand_id
1 'polypeptide(L)'
;MSQQLDRFQVKQMVRMGVDGCRGGWLVAQTQGKRGDFSSASLGVASTLVEAIDRKTIELVLIDIPKGLLKDRARRIEYLARQLLKGQASTIFNVPVVDAVFADSYEGASIINHQMTGKKLSKQAWYLCPKIKELDELLAREPSLSNLIYESHPELVFRLMAGTQLPKKKDSEGLTARSALLERAGIPATQLVSALMNRYPRSVCFADDAIDALVLLLLAHSPSEDLDSESETDRRGTPINFKIPLRSVS
;
A
#
# COMPACT_ATOMS: atom_id res chain seq x y z
N MET A 1 15.32 -30.04 42.21
CA MET A 1 14.07 -29.57 41.60
C MET A 1 14.42 -28.31 40.77
N SER A 2 14.69 -28.52 39.48
CA SER A 2 15.08 -27.48 38.56
C SER A 2 13.80 -26.93 37.94
N GLN A 3 13.42 -25.69 38.25
CA GLN A 3 12.33 -24.99 37.57
C GLN A 3 12.79 -24.63 36.18
N GLN A 4 12.26 -25.32 35.19
CA GLN A 4 12.28 -24.95 33.80
C GLN A 4 11.43 -23.65 33.64
N LEU A 5 12.11 -22.51 33.56
CA LEU A 5 11.51 -21.26 33.13
C LEU A 5 11.16 -21.44 31.67
N ASP A 6 9.89 -21.73 31.39
CA ASP A 6 9.30 -21.59 30.05
C ASP A 6 9.57 -20.16 29.53
N ARG A 7 10.56 -20.04 28.68
CA ARG A 7 10.77 -18.83 27.88
C ARG A 7 9.56 -18.72 26.96
N PHE A 8 8.57 -17.94 27.35
CA PHE A 8 7.58 -17.41 26.40
C PHE A 8 8.36 -16.73 25.29
N GLN A 9 8.49 -17.39 24.14
CA GLN A 9 8.94 -16.75 22.93
C GLN A 9 7.90 -15.70 22.60
N VAL A 10 8.20 -14.43 22.88
CA VAL A 10 7.40 -13.30 22.43
C VAL A 10 7.39 -13.38 20.91
N LYS A 11 6.26 -13.76 20.34
CA LYS A 11 6.09 -13.86 18.89
C LYS A 11 6.35 -12.48 18.31
N GLN A 12 7.44 -12.35 17.55
CA GLN A 12 7.78 -11.08 16.94
C GLN A 12 6.75 -10.77 15.87
N MET A 13 6.02 -9.67 16.06
CA MET A 13 5.00 -9.21 15.14
C MET A 13 5.65 -8.46 13.97
N VAL A 14 5.12 -8.68 12.78
CA VAL A 14 5.63 -8.12 11.51
C VAL A 14 4.77 -6.94 11.07
N ARG A 15 5.40 -5.82 10.79
CA ARG A 15 4.79 -4.69 10.07
C ARG A 15 5.31 -4.63 8.65
N MET A 16 4.43 -4.30 7.72
CA MET A 16 4.71 -4.38 6.29
C MET A 16 4.24 -3.15 5.55
N GLY A 17 5.03 -2.73 4.54
CA GLY A 17 4.60 -1.89 3.43
C GLY A 17 4.65 -2.71 2.15
N VAL A 18 3.59 -2.68 1.36
CA VAL A 18 3.45 -3.53 0.16
C VAL A 18 3.07 -2.66 -1.04
N ASP A 19 3.78 -2.85 -2.14
CA ASP A 19 3.48 -2.22 -3.43
C ASP A 19 3.41 -3.25 -4.56
N GLY A 20 2.65 -2.95 -5.60
CA GLY A 20 2.55 -3.78 -6.79
C GLY A 20 3.75 -3.56 -7.72
N CYS A 21 4.50 -4.61 -8.05
CA CYS A 21 5.57 -4.57 -9.04
C CYS A 21 5.32 -5.55 -10.20
N ARG A 22 6.20 -5.55 -11.21
CA ARG A 22 6.07 -6.43 -12.38
C ARG A 22 6.16 -7.91 -12.04
N GLY A 23 7.04 -8.27 -11.09
CA GLY A 23 7.24 -9.64 -10.62
C GLY A 23 6.20 -10.13 -9.62
N GLY A 24 5.20 -9.30 -9.28
CA GLY A 24 4.20 -9.60 -8.27
C GLY A 24 4.08 -8.47 -7.24
N TRP A 25 4.52 -8.69 -6.03
CA TRP A 25 4.41 -7.77 -4.90
C TRP A 25 5.77 -7.47 -4.31
N LEU A 26 6.11 -6.19 -4.22
CA LEU A 26 7.28 -5.74 -3.49
C LEU A 26 6.90 -5.54 -2.03
N VAL A 27 7.66 -6.15 -1.14
CA VAL A 27 7.38 -6.21 0.29
C VAL A 27 8.55 -5.59 1.05
N ALA A 28 8.27 -4.53 1.79
CA ALA A 28 9.11 -3.99 2.83
C ALA A 28 8.58 -4.45 4.19
N GLN A 29 9.42 -5.05 5.02
CA GLN A 29 8.97 -5.56 6.33
C GLN A 29 10.01 -5.39 7.42
N THR A 30 9.53 -5.31 8.67
CA THR A 30 10.35 -5.39 9.88
C THR A 30 9.70 -6.30 10.91
N GLN A 31 10.53 -6.76 11.86
CA GLN A 31 10.09 -7.46 13.07
C GLN A 31 10.57 -6.68 14.29
N GLY A 32 9.77 -6.67 15.34
CA GLY A 32 10.17 -6.04 16.59
C GLY A 32 9.34 -4.83 17.00
N LYS A 33 9.95 -3.94 17.77
CA LYS A 33 9.25 -2.78 18.36
C LYS A 33 8.89 -1.73 17.32
N ARG A 34 7.83 -1.00 17.58
CA ARG A 34 7.43 0.15 16.76
C ARG A 34 8.57 1.18 16.70
N GLY A 35 8.92 1.63 15.50
CA GLY A 35 10.01 2.58 15.25
C GLY A 35 11.41 1.95 15.16
N ASP A 36 11.54 0.64 15.31
CA ASP A 36 12.81 -0.07 15.12
C ASP A 36 12.87 -0.64 13.69
N PHE A 37 13.81 -0.14 12.89
CA PHE A 37 14.05 -0.56 11.51
C PHE A 37 15.32 -1.41 11.35
N SER A 38 15.95 -1.85 12.44
CA SER A 38 17.19 -2.65 12.40
C SER A 38 17.03 -3.98 11.66
N SER A 39 15.82 -4.54 11.65
CA SER A 39 15.47 -5.76 10.93
C SER A 39 14.79 -5.50 9.58
N ALA A 40 14.80 -4.24 9.07
CA ALA A 40 14.14 -3.89 7.82
C ALA A 40 14.71 -4.69 6.65
N SER A 41 13.82 -5.22 5.83
CA SER A 41 14.18 -5.99 4.64
C SER A 41 13.22 -5.72 3.48
N LEU A 42 13.73 -5.92 2.26
CA LEU A 42 12.97 -5.85 1.00
C LEU A 42 13.00 -7.21 0.30
N GLY A 43 11.88 -7.59 -0.28
CA GLY A 43 11.75 -8.78 -1.10
C GLY A 43 10.65 -8.67 -2.13
N VAL A 44 10.60 -9.62 -3.07
CA VAL A 44 9.53 -9.75 -4.05
C VAL A 44 8.85 -11.09 -3.85
N ALA A 45 7.54 -11.07 -3.74
CA ALA A 45 6.66 -12.24 -3.70
C ALA A 45 5.84 -12.31 -4.99
N SER A 46 5.60 -13.51 -5.52
CA SER A 46 4.84 -13.69 -6.76
C SER A 46 3.34 -13.46 -6.55
N THR A 47 2.85 -13.74 -5.36
CA THR A 47 1.45 -13.54 -4.97
C THR A 47 1.33 -12.83 -3.63
N LEU A 48 0.18 -12.20 -3.39
CA LEU A 48 -0.10 -11.54 -2.11
C LEU A 48 -0.24 -12.56 -0.97
N VAL A 49 -0.72 -13.76 -1.26
CA VAL A 49 -0.80 -14.87 -0.29
C VAL A 49 0.58 -15.30 0.18
N GLU A 50 1.56 -15.34 -0.73
CA GLU A 50 2.96 -15.63 -0.41
C GLU A 50 3.60 -14.49 0.40
N ALA A 51 3.26 -13.23 0.06
CA ALA A 51 3.77 -12.05 0.75
C ALA A 51 3.33 -11.99 2.22
N ILE A 52 2.12 -12.47 2.52
CA ILE A 52 1.44 -12.27 3.80
C ILE A 52 1.44 -13.55 4.65
N ASP A 53 2.39 -13.68 5.60
CA ASP A 53 2.33 -14.71 6.64
C ASP A 53 1.39 -14.30 7.79
N ARG A 54 0.20 -14.89 7.79
CA ARG A 54 -0.92 -14.60 8.70
C ARG A 54 -0.63 -14.80 10.19
N LYS A 55 0.39 -15.57 10.53
CA LYS A 55 0.67 -15.95 11.93
C LYS A 55 1.45 -14.87 12.69
N THR A 56 2.10 -13.98 11.95
CA THR A 56 3.03 -13.00 12.51
C THR A 56 2.68 -11.55 12.18
N ILE A 57 1.69 -11.30 11.31
CA ILE A 57 1.32 -9.95 10.89
C ILE A 57 0.63 -9.18 12.00
N GLU A 58 1.09 -7.95 12.22
CA GLU A 58 0.45 -6.93 13.05
C GLU A 58 -0.26 -5.89 12.20
N LEU A 59 0.39 -5.43 11.12
CA LEU A 59 -0.13 -4.37 10.24
C LEU A 59 0.50 -4.45 8.86
N VAL A 60 -0.34 -4.35 7.83
CA VAL A 60 0.07 -4.19 6.43
C VAL A 60 -0.51 -2.90 5.88
N LEU A 61 0.33 -2.03 5.33
CA LEU A 61 -0.09 -0.92 4.48
C LEU A 61 0.21 -1.27 3.02
N ILE A 62 -0.77 -1.10 2.14
CA ILE A 62 -0.69 -1.55 0.75
C ILE A 62 -1.10 -0.43 -0.22
N ASP A 63 -0.30 -0.23 -1.29
CA ASP A 63 -0.64 0.71 -2.40
C ASP A 63 -1.51 0.03 -3.45
N ILE A 64 -2.60 -0.55 -3.01
CA ILE A 64 -3.65 -1.09 -3.87
C ILE A 64 -5.00 -0.85 -3.20
N PRO A 65 -6.02 -0.45 -3.99
CA PRO A 65 -7.36 -0.21 -3.48
C PRO A 65 -7.94 -1.38 -2.69
N LYS A 66 -8.34 -1.12 -1.46
CA LYS A 66 -9.03 -2.06 -0.58
C LYS A 66 -10.51 -1.70 -0.48
N GLY A 67 -11.37 -2.65 -0.78
CA GLY A 67 -12.82 -2.46 -0.73
C GLY A 67 -13.39 -1.88 -2.03
N LEU A 68 -14.29 -2.62 -2.66
CA LEU A 68 -14.92 -2.29 -3.93
C LEU A 68 -16.41 -1.96 -3.73
N LEU A 69 -16.88 -0.91 -4.42
CA LEU A 69 -18.29 -0.55 -4.48
C LEU A 69 -18.96 -1.15 -5.71
N LYS A 70 -20.30 -1.23 -5.70
CA LYS A 70 -21.09 -1.79 -6.80
C LYS A 70 -21.51 -0.74 -7.83
N ASP A 71 -21.84 0.44 -7.38
CA ASP A 71 -22.70 1.39 -8.09
C ASP A 71 -22.17 2.83 -8.20
N ARG A 72 -21.04 3.12 -7.55
CA ARG A 72 -20.46 4.46 -7.54
C ARG A 72 -18.95 4.45 -7.35
N ALA A 73 -18.31 5.60 -7.58
CA ALA A 73 -16.92 5.83 -7.20
C ALA A 73 -16.80 5.94 -5.67
N ARG A 74 -15.68 5.46 -5.12
CA ARG A 74 -15.35 5.58 -3.70
C ARG A 74 -15.07 7.06 -3.36
N ARG A 75 -15.39 7.45 -2.15
CA ARG A 75 -15.14 8.80 -1.64
C ARG A 75 -13.66 9.07 -1.39
N ILE A 76 -12.91 8.03 -1.06
CA ILE A 76 -11.51 8.11 -0.66
C ILE A 76 -10.62 8.75 -1.75
N GLU A 77 -10.84 8.44 -3.04
CA GLU A 77 -10.07 9.04 -4.15
C GLU A 77 -10.30 10.54 -4.25
N TYR A 78 -11.51 11.01 -3.97
CA TYR A 78 -11.80 12.44 -3.96
C TYR A 78 -11.02 13.13 -2.83
N LEU A 79 -11.05 12.59 -1.61
CA LEU A 79 -10.34 13.13 -0.45
C LEU A 79 -8.83 13.13 -0.66
N ALA A 80 -8.27 12.03 -1.17
CA ALA A 80 -6.84 11.91 -1.45
C ALA A 80 -6.36 12.95 -2.48
N ARG A 81 -7.14 13.19 -3.54
CA ARG A 81 -6.83 14.23 -4.55
C ARG A 81 -6.82 15.64 -3.96
N GLN A 82 -7.67 15.94 -2.98
CA GLN A 82 -7.67 17.25 -2.32
C GLN A 82 -6.35 17.51 -1.58
N LEU A 83 -5.73 16.47 -1.02
CA LEU A 83 -4.44 16.57 -0.34
C LEU A 83 -3.26 16.59 -1.32
N LEU A 84 -3.39 15.96 -2.49
CA LEU A 84 -2.35 15.90 -3.55
C LEU A 84 -2.53 17.01 -4.61
N LYS A 85 -2.85 18.25 -4.20
CA LYS A 85 -2.92 19.39 -5.14
C LYS A 85 -1.63 19.49 -5.97
N GLY A 86 -1.78 19.55 -7.30
CA GLY A 86 -0.66 19.54 -8.25
C GLY A 86 -0.20 18.14 -8.71
N GLN A 87 -0.55 17.07 -7.98
CA GLN A 87 -0.26 15.67 -8.32
C GLN A 87 -1.52 14.78 -8.26
N ALA A 88 -2.71 15.36 -8.29
CA ALA A 88 -3.99 14.66 -8.19
C ALA A 88 -4.20 13.56 -9.26
N SER A 89 -3.50 13.65 -10.40
CA SER A 89 -3.52 12.64 -11.47
C SER A 89 -2.87 11.31 -11.07
N THR A 90 -2.10 11.26 -9.99
CA THR A 90 -1.54 10.00 -9.47
C THR A 90 -2.61 9.12 -8.81
N ILE A 91 -3.71 9.72 -8.35
CA ILE A 91 -4.87 9.00 -7.81
C ILE A 91 -5.85 8.69 -8.95
N PHE A 92 -5.91 7.45 -9.36
CA PHE A 92 -6.92 6.99 -10.34
C PHE A 92 -8.28 6.73 -9.67
N ASN A 93 -9.37 6.72 -10.46
CA ASN A 93 -10.66 6.26 -9.94
C ASN A 93 -10.67 4.74 -9.89
N VAL A 94 -10.95 4.19 -8.71
CA VAL A 94 -11.10 2.75 -8.55
C VAL A 94 -12.37 2.30 -9.25
N PRO A 95 -12.31 1.25 -10.10
CA PRO A 95 -13.50 0.76 -10.79
C PRO A 95 -14.50 0.12 -9.83
N VAL A 96 -15.77 0.08 -10.25
CA VAL A 96 -16.77 -0.74 -9.54
C VAL A 96 -16.41 -2.22 -9.65
N VAL A 97 -16.90 -3.02 -8.71
CA VAL A 97 -16.52 -4.44 -8.60
C VAL A 97 -16.71 -5.21 -9.91
N ASP A 98 -17.84 -5.07 -10.59
CA ASP A 98 -18.11 -5.80 -11.82
C ASP A 98 -17.17 -5.41 -12.96
N ALA A 99 -16.66 -4.17 -12.96
CA ALA A 99 -15.64 -3.72 -13.90
C ALA A 99 -14.25 -4.30 -13.55
N VAL A 100 -13.91 -4.46 -12.27
CA VAL A 100 -12.66 -5.12 -11.83
C VAL A 100 -12.62 -6.58 -12.27
N PHE A 101 -13.77 -7.27 -12.26
CA PHE A 101 -13.88 -8.70 -12.58
C PHE A 101 -14.25 -8.98 -14.04
N ALA A 102 -14.36 -7.95 -14.90
CA ALA A 102 -14.66 -8.14 -16.31
C ALA A 102 -13.48 -8.81 -17.06
N ASP A 103 -13.79 -9.53 -18.15
CA ASP A 103 -12.81 -10.28 -18.95
C ASP A 103 -12.05 -9.42 -19.97
N SER A 104 -12.55 -8.21 -20.27
CA SER A 104 -11.93 -7.30 -21.24
C SER A 104 -11.98 -5.85 -20.78
N TYR A 105 -11.02 -5.06 -21.29
CA TYR A 105 -10.98 -3.62 -21.02
C TYR A 105 -12.24 -2.91 -21.51
N GLU A 106 -12.73 -3.28 -22.68
CA GLU A 106 -13.92 -2.71 -23.30
C GLU A 106 -15.15 -2.99 -22.44
N GLY A 107 -15.34 -4.24 -22.01
CA GLY A 107 -16.43 -4.65 -21.11
C GLY A 107 -16.33 -3.92 -19.76
N ALA A 108 -15.15 -3.91 -19.15
CA ALA A 108 -14.91 -3.20 -17.90
C ALA A 108 -15.22 -1.70 -17.99
N SER A 109 -14.83 -1.07 -19.11
CA SER A 109 -15.06 0.36 -19.34
C SER A 109 -16.55 0.70 -19.55
N ILE A 110 -17.31 -0.17 -20.22
CA ILE A 110 -18.76 -0.05 -20.38
C ILE A 110 -19.44 -0.17 -19.02
N ILE A 111 -19.16 -1.23 -18.27
CA ILE A 111 -19.72 -1.46 -16.94
C ILE A 111 -19.44 -0.26 -16.02
N ASN A 112 -18.18 0.17 -15.95
CA ASN A 112 -17.80 1.27 -15.08
C ASN A 112 -18.50 2.59 -15.47
N HIS A 113 -18.64 2.84 -16.78
CA HIS A 113 -19.34 4.02 -17.28
C HIS A 113 -20.83 4.01 -16.91
N GLN A 114 -21.50 2.89 -17.05
CA GLN A 114 -22.91 2.72 -16.71
C GLN A 114 -23.17 3.02 -15.21
N MET A 115 -22.26 2.56 -14.33
CA MET A 115 -22.42 2.68 -12.88
C MET A 115 -21.96 4.03 -12.33
N THR A 116 -20.88 4.61 -12.89
CA THR A 116 -20.23 5.79 -12.30
C THR A 116 -20.29 7.05 -13.19
N GLY A 117 -20.77 6.92 -14.45
CA GLY A 117 -20.70 7.97 -15.45
C GLY A 117 -19.28 8.19 -16.04
N LYS A 118 -18.27 7.39 -15.63
CA LYS A 118 -16.87 7.55 -16.03
C LYS A 118 -16.33 6.28 -16.67
N LYS A 119 -15.67 6.45 -17.83
CA LYS A 119 -14.94 5.36 -18.46
C LYS A 119 -13.74 4.95 -17.62
N LEU A 120 -13.34 3.69 -17.75
CA LEU A 120 -12.15 3.16 -17.13
C LEU A 120 -10.88 3.68 -17.80
N SER A 121 -9.89 4.14 -17.01
CA SER A 121 -8.57 4.44 -17.55
C SER A 121 -7.76 3.16 -17.81
N LYS A 122 -6.84 3.20 -18.78
CA LYS A 122 -5.91 2.08 -19.01
C LYS A 122 -5.06 1.76 -17.76
N GLN A 123 -4.66 2.78 -17.02
CA GLN A 123 -3.91 2.59 -15.77
C GLN A 123 -4.74 1.79 -14.76
N ALA A 124 -6.00 2.15 -14.52
CA ALA A 124 -6.87 1.42 -13.61
C ALA A 124 -7.10 -0.02 -14.08
N TRP A 125 -7.25 -0.25 -15.39
CA TRP A 125 -7.38 -1.59 -15.95
C TRP A 125 -6.17 -2.47 -15.66
N TYR A 126 -4.95 -1.95 -15.85
CA TYR A 126 -3.73 -2.71 -15.56
C TYR A 126 -3.54 -3.04 -14.07
N LEU A 127 -4.21 -2.32 -13.18
CA LEU A 127 -4.21 -2.61 -11.75
C LEU A 127 -5.31 -3.59 -11.33
N CYS A 128 -6.35 -3.82 -12.16
CA CYS A 128 -7.44 -4.73 -11.83
C CYS A 128 -6.98 -6.13 -11.38
N PRO A 129 -5.98 -6.78 -11.98
CA PRO A 129 -5.50 -8.08 -11.50
C PRO A 129 -5.04 -8.05 -10.03
N LYS A 130 -4.32 -6.99 -9.61
CA LYS A 130 -3.86 -6.83 -8.23
C LYS A 130 -4.98 -6.48 -7.27
N ILE A 131 -5.91 -5.62 -7.71
CA ILE A 131 -7.13 -5.29 -6.94
C ILE A 131 -7.96 -6.56 -6.72
N LYS A 132 -8.13 -7.38 -7.76
CA LYS A 132 -8.84 -8.67 -7.69
C LYS A 132 -8.17 -9.63 -6.72
N GLU A 133 -6.84 -9.77 -6.78
CA GLU A 133 -6.07 -10.64 -5.89
C GLU A 133 -6.27 -10.26 -4.41
N LEU A 134 -6.18 -8.97 -4.07
CA LEU A 134 -6.46 -8.48 -2.71
C LEU A 134 -7.91 -8.72 -2.31
N ASP A 135 -8.86 -8.41 -3.18
CA ASP A 135 -10.29 -8.58 -2.91
C ASP A 135 -10.67 -10.05 -2.67
N GLU A 136 -10.12 -10.97 -3.47
CA GLU A 136 -10.30 -12.42 -3.30
C GLU A 136 -9.63 -12.95 -2.03
N LEU A 137 -8.45 -12.43 -1.67
CA LEU A 137 -7.79 -12.78 -0.41
C LEU A 137 -8.65 -12.39 0.78
N LEU A 138 -9.16 -11.15 0.81
CA LEU A 138 -10.02 -10.66 1.89
C LEU A 138 -11.40 -11.36 1.93
N ALA A 139 -11.89 -11.84 0.78
CA ALA A 139 -13.11 -12.65 0.74
C ALA A 139 -12.92 -14.04 1.37
N ARG A 140 -11.75 -14.66 1.14
CA ARG A 140 -11.40 -15.96 1.74
C ARG A 140 -11.03 -15.85 3.21
N GLU A 141 -10.46 -14.72 3.62
CA GLU A 141 -9.95 -14.47 4.97
C GLU A 141 -10.36 -13.09 5.50
N PRO A 142 -11.63 -12.95 5.90
CA PRO A 142 -12.18 -11.68 6.36
C PRO A 142 -11.42 -11.05 7.56
N SER A 143 -10.79 -11.88 8.40
CA SER A 143 -9.98 -11.39 9.55
C SER A 143 -8.80 -10.50 9.14
N LEU A 144 -8.25 -10.71 7.94
CA LEU A 144 -7.17 -9.86 7.40
C LEU A 144 -7.64 -8.43 7.11
N SER A 145 -8.93 -8.18 6.94
CA SER A 145 -9.46 -6.82 6.73
C SER A 145 -9.13 -5.85 7.86
N ASN A 146 -8.90 -6.37 9.08
CA ASN A 146 -8.51 -5.59 10.25
C ASN A 146 -6.99 -5.39 10.38
N LEU A 147 -6.20 -6.02 9.52
CA LEU A 147 -4.74 -5.95 9.53
C LEU A 147 -4.17 -5.31 8.27
N ILE A 148 -4.92 -5.31 7.17
CA ILE A 148 -4.51 -4.73 5.90
C ILE A 148 -5.28 -3.44 5.66
N TYR A 149 -4.56 -2.34 5.46
CA TYR A 149 -5.11 -1.02 5.19
C TYR A 149 -4.52 -0.45 3.90
N GLU A 150 -5.35 0.24 3.13
CA GLU A 150 -4.91 0.98 1.96
C GLU A 150 -4.13 2.23 2.38
N SER A 151 -3.13 2.60 1.59
CA SER A 151 -2.46 3.90 1.65
C SER A 151 -1.85 4.22 0.29
N HIS A 152 -1.38 5.45 0.09
CA HIS A 152 -0.78 5.88 -1.17
C HIS A 152 0.57 6.54 -0.92
N PRO A 153 1.69 6.00 -1.44
CA PRO A 153 3.05 6.46 -1.16
C PRO A 153 3.27 7.96 -1.38
N GLU A 154 2.82 8.50 -2.52
CA GLU A 154 2.98 9.93 -2.81
C GLU A 154 2.25 10.83 -1.82
N LEU A 155 1.09 10.37 -1.30
CA LEU A 155 0.36 11.10 -0.27
C LEU A 155 1.11 11.08 1.06
N VAL A 156 1.66 9.93 1.42
CA VAL A 156 2.51 9.79 2.62
C VAL A 156 3.74 10.70 2.53
N PHE A 157 4.49 10.63 1.42
CA PHE A 157 5.64 11.52 1.19
C PHE A 157 5.26 12.99 1.22
N ARG A 158 4.16 13.37 0.58
CA ARG A 158 3.66 14.76 0.55
C ARG A 158 3.38 15.30 1.95
N LEU A 159 2.71 14.50 2.78
CA LEU A 159 2.36 14.88 4.15
C LEU A 159 3.59 14.92 5.06
N MET A 160 4.51 13.97 4.91
CA MET A 160 5.76 13.96 5.68
C MET A 160 6.71 15.09 5.31
N ALA A 161 6.80 15.44 4.02
CA ALA A 161 7.66 16.52 3.55
C ALA A 161 7.07 17.92 3.79
N GLY A 162 5.75 18.02 4.00
CA GLY A 162 5.03 19.30 4.06
C GLY A 162 5.00 20.07 2.73
N THR A 163 5.65 19.56 1.70
CA THR A 163 5.77 20.19 0.38
C THR A 163 5.74 19.15 -0.74
N GLN A 164 5.54 19.62 -1.98
CA GLN A 164 5.61 18.76 -3.14
C GLN A 164 7.06 18.33 -3.41
N LEU A 165 7.30 17.04 -3.57
CA LEU A 165 8.59 16.50 -3.96
C LEU A 165 8.76 16.51 -5.48
N PRO A 166 10.01 16.49 -6.00
CA PRO A 166 10.27 16.24 -7.42
C PRO A 166 9.68 14.92 -7.88
N LYS A 167 9.46 14.78 -9.21
CA LYS A 167 8.85 13.56 -9.77
C LYS A 167 9.66 12.32 -9.41
N LYS A 168 8.99 11.25 -8.99
CA LYS A 168 9.66 10.01 -8.54
C LYS A 168 10.51 9.32 -9.62
N LYS A 169 10.24 9.58 -10.90
CA LYS A 169 11.02 9.04 -12.02
C LYS A 169 12.35 9.77 -12.27
N ASP A 170 12.51 10.96 -11.69
CA ASP A 170 13.74 11.74 -11.81
C ASP A 170 14.71 11.32 -10.67
N SER A 171 16.00 11.37 -10.93
CA SER A 171 17.04 11.04 -9.93
C SER A 171 16.93 11.90 -8.67
N GLU A 172 16.61 13.18 -8.82
CA GLU A 172 16.36 14.10 -7.71
C GLU A 172 15.16 13.65 -6.86
N GLY A 173 14.07 13.19 -7.50
CA GLY A 173 12.88 12.71 -6.82
C GLY A 173 13.12 11.43 -6.02
N LEU A 174 13.89 10.49 -6.55
CA LEU A 174 14.30 9.29 -5.81
C LEU A 174 15.23 9.65 -4.63
N THR A 175 16.20 10.52 -4.85
CA THR A 175 17.13 10.98 -3.80
C THR A 175 16.40 11.67 -2.67
N ALA A 176 15.46 12.58 -2.98
CA ALA A 176 14.67 13.29 -1.96
C ALA A 176 13.84 12.31 -1.10
N ARG A 177 13.20 11.31 -1.71
CA ARG A 177 12.41 10.29 -0.99
C ARG A 177 13.29 9.38 -0.13
N SER A 178 14.44 8.92 -0.68
CA SER A 178 15.41 8.14 0.10
C SER A 178 15.92 8.91 1.31
N ALA A 179 16.26 10.20 1.15
CA ALA A 179 16.71 11.03 2.26
C ALA A 179 15.65 11.23 3.35
N LEU A 180 14.35 11.30 2.99
CA LEU A 180 13.25 11.32 3.97
C LEU A 180 13.19 10.02 4.77
N LEU A 181 13.29 8.87 4.11
CA LEU A 181 13.29 7.56 4.74
C LEU A 181 14.49 7.38 5.67
N GLU A 182 15.68 7.78 5.23
CA GLU A 182 16.92 7.69 6.02
C GLU A 182 16.89 8.59 7.27
N ARG A 183 16.35 9.80 7.17
CA ARG A 183 16.12 10.65 8.35
C ARG A 183 15.15 10.03 9.35
N ALA A 184 14.22 9.19 8.87
CA ALA A 184 13.29 8.43 9.72
C ALA A 184 13.88 7.12 10.25
N GLY A 185 15.15 6.80 9.96
CA GLY A 185 15.86 5.62 10.46
C GLY A 185 15.79 4.38 9.56
N ILE A 186 15.19 4.47 8.36
CA ILE A 186 15.18 3.37 7.39
C ILE A 186 16.43 3.48 6.50
N PRO A 187 17.31 2.46 6.42
CA PRO A 187 18.50 2.47 5.55
C PRO A 187 18.12 2.27 4.08
N ALA A 188 17.36 3.23 3.51
CA ALA A 188 16.70 3.10 2.21
C ALA A 188 17.69 2.87 1.06
N THR A 189 18.78 3.62 1.00
CA THR A 189 19.81 3.49 -0.05
C THR A 189 20.41 2.09 -0.05
N GLN A 190 20.76 1.55 1.12
CA GLN A 190 21.32 0.21 1.26
C GLN A 190 20.33 -0.86 0.84
N LEU A 191 19.08 -0.78 1.32
CA LEU A 191 18.04 -1.76 1.04
C LEU A 191 17.67 -1.80 -0.45
N VAL A 192 17.50 -0.63 -1.08
CA VAL A 192 17.19 -0.51 -2.50
C VAL A 192 18.36 -1.03 -3.35
N SER A 193 19.60 -0.67 -3.01
CA SER A 193 20.80 -1.18 -3.73
C SER A 193 20.88 -2.71 -3.66
N ALA A 194 20.69 -3.30 -2.48
CA ALA A 194 20.69 -4.75 -2.30
C ALA A 194 19.58 -5.43 -3.11
N LEU A 195 18.37 -4.84 -3.14
CA LEU A 195 17.24 -5.35 -3.93
C LEU A 195 17.55 -5.30 -5.44
N MET A 196 18.07 -4.17 -5.95
CA MET A 196 18.39 -4.00 -7.38
C MET A 196 19.55 -4.89 -7.84
N ASN A 197 20.44 -5.29 -6.95
CA ASN A 197 21.47 -6.29 -7.23
C ASN A 197 20.91 -7.73 -7.31
N ARG A 198 19.80 -8.00 -6.61
CA ARG A 198 19.17 -9.32 -6.56
C ARG A 198 18.14 -9.54 -7.67
N TYR A 199 17.41 -8.49 -8.07
CA TYR A 199 16.29 -8.59 -9.03
C TYR A 199 16.53 -7.69 -10.24
N PRO A 200 16.31 -8.19 -11.47
CA PRO A 200 16.40 -7.38 -12.68
C PRO A 200 15.21 -6.40 -12.77
N ARG A 201 15.35 -5.36 -13.59
CA ARG A 201 14.29 -4.37 -13.86
C ARG A 201 13.00 -4.96 -14.48
N SER A 202 13.06 -6.16 -15.02
CA SER A 202 11.87 -6.91 -15.47
C SER A 202 11.00 -7.40 -14.30
N VAL A 203 11.53 -7.41 -13.08
CA VAL A 203 10.84 -7.86 -11.86
C VAL A 203 10.35 -6.66 -11.03
N CYS A 204 11.23 -5.70 -10.72
CA CYS A 204 10.86 -4.52 -9.94
C CYS A 204 11.79 -3.33 -10.26
N PHE A 205 11.35 -2.13 -9.87
CA PHE A 205 12.11 -0.90 -9.98
C PHE A 205 12.48 -0.33 -8.60
N ALA A 206 13.42 0.60 -8.58
CA ALA A 206 13.84 1.28 -7.35
C ALA A 206 12.72 2.15 -6.75
N ASP A 207 11.85 2.73 -7.59
CA ASP A 207 10.69 3.51 -7.14
C ASP A 207 9.64 2.62 -6.45
N ASP A 208 9.39 1.39 -6.93
CA ASP A 208 8.51 0.43 -6.23
C ASP A 208 9.04 0.13 -4.82
N ALA A 209 10.38 -0.01 -4.67
CA ALA A 209 11.02 -0.26 -3.38
C ALA A 209 10.87 0.93 -2.42
N ILE A 210 11.04 2.15 -2.91
CA ILE A 210 10.85 3.39 -2.14
C ILE A 210 9.39 3.54 -1.71
N ASP A 211 8.44 3.19 -2.58
CA ASP A 211 7.02 3.23 -2.28
C ASP A 211 6.65 2.21 -1.19
N ALA A 212 7.15 0.98 -1.25
CA ALA A 212 6.95 0.01 -0.18
C ALA A 212 7.62 0.43 1.16
N LEU A 213 8.81 1.05 1.11
CA LEU A 213 9.50 1.52 2.31
C LEU A 213 8.78 2.67 3.02
N VAL A 214 8.16 3.61 2.30
CA VAL A 214 7.39 4.67 2.95
C VAL A 214 6.11 4.14 3.58
N LEU A 215 5.49 3.12 3.00
CA LEU A 215 4.35 2.43 3.62
C LEU A 215 4.79 1.67 4.88
N LEU A 216 5.96 1.03 4.86
CA LEU A 216 6.54 0.43 6.06
C LEU A 216 6.78 1.49 7.15
N LEU A 217 7.33 2.66 6.80
CA LEU A 217 7.51 3.78 7.73
C LEU A 217 6.18 4.22 8.34
N LEU A 218 5.13 4.36 7.52
CA LEU A 218 3.80 4.70 8.00
C LEU A 218 3.24 3.62 8.93
N ALA A 219 3.48 2.33 8.66
CA ALA A 219 3.07 1.23 9.55
C ALA A 219 3.72 1.30 10.95
N HIS A 220 4.84 2.01 11.07
CA HIS A 220 5.53 2.30 12.34
C HIS A 220 5.21 3.68 12.92
N SER A 221 4.49 4.53 12.21
CA SER A 221 4.21 5.91 12.60
C SER A 221 2.79 6.07 13.17
N PRO A 222 2.50 7.13 13.93
CA PRO A 222 1.13 7.53 14.19
C PRO A 222 0.39 7.82 12.88
N SER A 223 -0.80 7.27 12.75
CA SER A 223 -1.61 7.39 11.53
C SER A 223 -3.09 7.58 11.86
N GLU A 224 -3.83 8.16 10.92
CA GLU A 224 -5.28 8.32 10.99
C GLU A 224 -5.94 7.81 9.71
N ASP A 225 -7.25 7.60 9.73
CA ASP A 225 -8.02 7.33 8.52
C ASP A 225 -8.26 8.63 7.77
N LEU A 226 -8.03 8.62 6.45
CA LEU A 226 -8.29 9.78 5.58
C LEU A 226 -9.78 10.17 5.58
N ASP A 227 -10.67 9.19 5.64
CA ASP A 227 -12.10 9.37 5.75
C ASP A 227 -12.61 8.97 7.15
N SER A 228 -12.94 9.95 7.95
CA SER A 228 -13.49 9.73 9.31
C SER A 228 -14.91 9.17 9.31
N GLU A 229 -15.67 9.30 8.21
CA GLU A 229 -17.05 8.81 8.09
C GLU A 229 -17.11 7.34 7.64
N SER A 230 -15.97 6.73 7.33
CA SER A 230 -15.81 5.30 7.02
C SER A 230 -16.86 4.74 6.06
N GLU A 231 -16.66 4.98 4.75
CA GLU A 231 -17.43 4.29 3.72
C GLU A 231 -17.22 2.77 3.82
N THR A 232 -18.27 1.97 3.59
CA THR A 232 -18.16 0.51 3.58
C THR A 232 -18.20 -0.05 2.17
N ASP A 233 -17.47 -1.13 1.94
CA ASP A 233 -17.48 -1.87 0.67
C ASP A 233 -18.77 -2.69 0.48
N ARG A 234 -18.86 -3.41 -0.65
CA ARG A 234 -20.01 -4.27 -0.97
C ARG A 234 -20.28 -5.40 0.03
N ARG A 235 -19.33 -5.71 0.92
CA ARG A 235 -19.45 -6.73 1.98
C ARG A 235 -19.74 -6.11 3.36
N GLY A 236 -19.90 -4.78 3.43
CA GLY A 236 -20.06 -4.07 4.70
C GLY A 236 -18.75 -3.86 5.47
N THR A 237 -17.61 -4.13 4.84
CA THR A 237 -16.28 -3.91 5.44
C THR A 237 -15.87 -2.44 5.28
N PRO A 238 -15.36 -1.77 6.33
CA PRO A 238 -14.88 -0.40 6.22
C PRO A 238 -13.76 -0.25 5.18
N ILE A 239 -13.87 0.79 4.35
CA ILE A 239 -12.81 1.22 3.44
C ILE A 239 -11.89 2.14 4.23
N ASN A 240 -10.83 1.56 4.81
CA ASN A 240 -9.86 2.29 5.61
C ASN A 240 -8.65 2.65 4.77
N PHE A 241 -8.33 3.94 4.73
CA PHE A 241 -7.15 4.48 4.03
C PHE A 241 -6.30 5.27 5.02
N LYS A 242 -5.09 4.77 5.31
CA LYS A 242 -4.21 5.36 6.32
C LYS A 242 -3.32 6.45 5.72
N ILE A 243 -3.23 7.54 6.47
CA ILE A 243 -2.30 8.65 6.22
C ILE A 243 -1.52 8.96 7.50
N PRO A 244 -0.35 9.64 7.41
CA PRO A 244 0.31 10.17 8.60
C PRO A 244 -0.64 11.06 9.40
N LEU A 245 -0.58 10.94 10.73
CA LEU A 245 -1.34 11.81 11.62
C LEU A 245 -1.00 13.28 11.30
N ARG A 246 -2.02 14.05 10.93
CA ARG A 246 -1.86 15.47 10.64
C ARG A 246 -1.76 16.23 11.97
N SER A 247 -0.74 17.07 12.09
CA SER A 247 -0.69 18.05 13.19
C SER A 247 -1.93 18.93 13.09
N VAL A 248 -2.71 19.00 14.15
CA VAL A 248 -3.78 19.99 14.26
C VAL A 248 -3.05 21.36 14.33
N SER A 249 -3.10 22.10 13.23
CA SER A 249 -2.57 23.47 13.15
C SER A 249 -3.56 24.47 13.76
#